data_3bd1b898f0774343fe7f59be9bb86d2a
#
_entry.id   3bd1b898f0774343fe7f59be9bb86d2a
#
_cell.length_a   1.000
_cell.length_b   1.000
_cell.length_c   1.000
_cell.angle_alpha   90.00
_cell.angle_beta   90.00
_cell.angle_gamma   90.00
#
_symmetry.space_group_name_H-M   'P 1'
#
loop_
_entity.id
_entity.type
_entity.pdbx_description
1 polymer ?
#
loop_
_entity_poly.entity_id
_entity_poly.type
_entity_poly.pdbx_seq_one_letter_code
_entity_poly.pdbx_strand_id
1 'polypeptide(L)'
;MNVSAKTIDMIKHHEGVRYKPYQCPAKLWTIGVGHVLYPVQGKMPIDQRGGYQLHQEDNRQFSKEEVDAILRDDLQRFERGVHT
;
A
#
# COMPACT_ATOMS: atom_id res chain seq x y z
N MET A 1 -15.95 -11.94 -1.13
CA MET A 1 -15.86 -11.98 -2.61
C MET A 1 -14.41 -12.02 -3.02
N ASN A 2 -14.10 -12.83 -4.01
CA ASN A 2 -12.72 -12.92 -4.50
C ASN A 2 -12.46 -11.88 -5.58
N VAL A 3 -11.36 -11.17 -5.43
CA VAL A 3 -10.94 -10.18 -6.42
C VAL A 3 -10.19 -10.91 -7.54
N SER A 4 -10.63 -10.76 -8.76
CA SER A 4 -10.03 -11.46 -9.89
C SER A 4 -8.68 -10.83 -10.28
N ALA A 5 -7.83 -11.63 -10.93
CA ALA A 5 -6.55 -11.14 -11.44
C ALA A 5 -6.76 -9.99 -12.43
N LYS A 6 -7.82 -10.06 -13.23
CA LYS A 6 -8.14 -9.00 -14.19
C LYS A 6 -8.44 -7.69 -13.48
N THR A 7 -9.19 -7.73 -12.38
CA THR A 7 -9.49 -6.54 -11.59
C THR A 7 -8.22 -5.94 -11.00
N ILE A 8 -7.33 -6.79 -10.47
CA ILE A 8 -6.05 -6.35 -9.94
C ILE A 8 -5.25 -5.63 -11.01
N ASP A 9 -5.15 -6.20 -12.21
CA ASP A 9 -4.38 -5.61 -13.30
C ASP A 9 -4.99 -4.27 -13.76
N MET A 10 -6.31 -4.18 -13.79
CA MET A 10 -6.98 -2.93 -14.15
C MET A 10 -6.68 -1.81 -13.16
N ILE A 11 -6.74 -2.11 -11.87
CA ILE A 11 -6.47 -1.13 -10.83
C ILE A 11 -5.03 -0.66 -10.91
N LYS A 12 -4.08 -1.59 -11.08
CA LYS A 12 -2.67 -1.25 -11.21
C LYS A 12 -2.42 -0.35 -12.41
N HIS A 13 -3.11 -0.59 -13.51
CA HIS A 13 -2.97 0.22 -14.71
C HIS A 13 -3.50 1.63 -14.51
N HIS A 14 -4.63 1.78 -13.84
CA HIS A 14 -5.27 3.08 -13.59
C HIS A 14 -4.54 3.90 -12.52
N GLU A 15 -4.21 3.27 -11.40
CA GLU A 15 -3.66 3.97 -10.23
C GLU A 15 -2.15 4.07 -10.25
N GLY A 16 -1.50 3.26 -11.10
CA GLY A 16 -0.06 3.09 -11.04
C GLY A 16 0.35 2.16 -9.91
N VAL A 17 1.53 1.59 -10.02
CA VAL A 17 2.02 0.64 -9.03
C VAL A 17 3.50 0.87 -8.80
N ARG A 18 3.93 0.78 -7.53
CA ARG A 18 5.33 0.91 -7.15
C ARG A 18 5.77 -0.38 -6.46
N TYR A 19 6.93 -0.87 -6.87
CA TYR A 19 7.49 -2.10 -6.32
C TYR A 19 8.56 -1.85 -5.28
N LYS A 20 8.87 -0.59 -5.01
CA LYS A 20 9.76 -0.18 -3.93
C LYS A 20 9.03 0.79 -3.01
N PRO A 21 9.28 0.73 -1.70
CA PRO A 21 8.66 1.70 -0.79
C PRO A 21 9.02 3.12 -1.18
N TYR A 22 8.06 4.02 -1.04
CA TYR A 22 8.25 5.44 -1.31
C TYR A 22 7.43 6.25 -0.33
N GLN A 23 7.79 7.52 -0.16
CA GLN A 23 6.99 8.44 0.65
C GLN A 23 5.96 9.13 -0.24
N CYS A 24 4.69 8.97 0.09
CA CYS A 24 3.62 9.65 -0.63
C CYS A 24 3.60 11.14 -0.27
N PRO A 25 2.77 11.97 -0.93
CA PRO A 25 2.69 13.39 -0.59
C PRO A 25 2.36 13.66 0.88
N ALA A 26 1.67 12.72 1.54
CA ALA A 26 1.37 12.83 2.97
C ALA A 26 2.51 12.35 3.86
N LYS A 27 3.69 12.07 3.30
CA LYS A 27 4.89 11.63 4.00
C LYS A 27 4.75 10.26 4.66
N LEU A 28 3.88 9.41 4.14
CA LEU A 28 3.70 8.05 4.63
C LEU A 28 4.49 7.08 3.75
N TRP A 29 5.19 6.13 4.39
CA TRP A 29 5.83 5.05 3.63
C TRP A 29 4.76 4.18 2.98
N THR A 30 4.85 4.02 1.68
CA THR A 30 3.81 3.42 0.85
C THR A 30 4.43 2.41 -0.09
N ILE A 31 3.66 1.38 -0.44
CA ILE A 31 4.10 0.35 -1.40
C ILE A 31 2.92 -0.01 -2.31
N GLY A 32 3.24 -0.49 -3.51
CA GLY A 32 2.24 -1.01 -4.43
C GLY A 32 1.29 0.07 -4.92
N VAL A 33 0.01 -0.14 -4.72
CA VAL A 33 -1.06 0.78 -5.13
C VAL A 33 -1.58 1.49 -3.89
N GLY A 34 -0.79 2.43 -3.38
CA GLY A 34 -1.24 3.27 -2.27
C GLY A 34 -1.37 2.57 -0.93
N HIS A 35 -0.70 1.44 -0.73
CA HIS A 35 -0.77 0.73 0.55
C HIS A 35 0.20 1.34 1.55
N VAL A 36 -0.33 1.82 2.68
CA VAL A 36 0.49 2.40 3.76
C VAL A 36 1.14 1.26 4.54
N LEU A 37 2.48 1.26 4.57
CA LEU A 37 3.24 0.21 5.27
C LEU A 37 3.12 0.30 6.78
N TYR A 38 3.08 1.52 7.31
CA TYR A 38 3.07 1.72 8.78
C TYR A 38 1.90 2.60 9.16
N PRO A 39 0.74 2.01 9.50
CA PRO A 39 -0.42 2.80 9.90
C PRO A 39 -0.17 3.74 11.07
N VAL A 40 0.83 3.43 11.93
CA VAL A 40 1.18 4.30 13.04
C VAL A 40 1.61 5.69 12.57
N GLN A 41 2.20 5.80 11.38
CA GLN A 41 2.57 7.08 10.82
C GLN A 41 1.35 8.00 10.61
N GLY A 42 0.20 7.43 10.31
CA GLY A 42 -1.02 8.20 10.13
C GLY A 42 -1.48 8.93 11.38
N LYS A 43 -1.01 8.50 12.55
CA LYS A 43 -1.31 9.12 13.83
C LYS A 43 -0.27 10.17 14.22
N MET A 44 0.79 10.31 13.45
CA MET A 44 1.86 11.28 13.72
C MET A 44 1.56 12.60 13.03
N PRO A 45 2.00 13.74 13.61
CA PRO A 45 1.95 15.01 12.88
C PRO A 45 2.74 14.91 11.57
N ILE A 46 2.26 15.61 10.55
CA ILE A 46 2.82 15.49 9.21
C ILE A 46 4.30 15.89 9.16
N ASP A 47 4.70 16.86 9.98
CA ASP A 47 6.08 17.33 10.05
C ASP A 47 7.03 16.32 10.69
N GLN A 48 6.49 15.33 11.41
CA GLN A 48 7.28 14.25 12.03
C GLN A 48 7.33 12.99 11.18
N ARG A 49 6.42 12.85 10.24
CA ARG A 49 6.34 11.64 9.40
C ARG A 49 7.57 11.44 8.54
N GLY A 50 8.14 12.53 8.04
CA GLY A 50 9.31 12.46 7.16
C GLY A 50 10.54 11.88 7.85
N GLY A 51 10.61 11.94 9.19
CA GLY A 51 11.71 11.37 9.94
C GLY A 51 11.52 9.90 10.33
N TYR A 52 10.36 9.32 10.04
CA TYR A 52 10.11 7.92 10.33
C TYR A 52 10.93 7.04 9.39
N GLN A 53 11.73 6.15 9.96
CA GLN A 53 12.65 5.35 9.15
C GLN A 53 11.97 4.12 8.59
N LEU A 54 12.25 3.86 7.31
CA LEU A 54 11.82 2.63 6.66
C LEU A 54 12.50 1.44 7.36
N HIS A 55 11.71 0.43 7.73
CA HIS A 55 12.26 -0.76 8.37
C HIS A 55 13.18 -1.49 7.40
N GLN A 56 14.25 -2.08 7.93
CA GLN A 56 15.27 -2.72 7.10
C GLN A 56 14.67 -3.86 6.27
N GLU A 57 13.76 -4.63 6.85
CA GLU A 57 13.11 -5.74 6.15
C GLU A 57 12.22 -5.29 5.00
N ASP A 58 11.79 -4.03 5.01
CA ASP A 58 10.95 -3.47 3.95
C ASP A 58 11.76 -2.68 2.93
N ASN A 59 13.04 -2.43 3.21
CA ASN A 59 13.91 -1.66 2.31
C ASN A 59 14.45 -2.57 1.22
N ARG A 60 13.55 -2.95 0.30
CA ARG A 60 13.87 -3.87 -0.79
C ARG A 60 12.85 -3.67 -1.91
N GLN A 61 13.12 -4.32 -3.04
CA GLN A 61 12.12 -4.38 -4.10
C GLN A 61 11.17 -5.53 -3.82
N PHE A 62 9.87 -5.22 -3.85
CA PHE A 62 8.82 -6.23 -3.68
C PHE A 62 8.54 -6.91 -5.02
N SER A 63 8.16 -8.17 -4.98
CA SER A 63 7.79 -8.89 -6.19
C SER A 63 6.39 -8.52 -6.63
N LYS A 64 6.08 -8.82 -7.90
CA LYS A 64 4.74 -8.63 -8.43
C LYS A 64 3.71 -9.39 -7.60
N GLU A 65 4.05 -10.61 -7.21
CA GLU A 65 3.15 -11.46 -6.42
C GLU A 65 2.89 -10.87 -5.05
N GLU A 66 3.91 -10.31 -4.43
CA GLU A 66 3.76 -9.66 -3.12
C GLU A 66 2.84 -8.44 -3.22
N VAL A 67 3.06 -7.60 -4.23
CA VAL A 67 2.26 -6.40 -4.42
C VAL A 67 0.80 -6.77 -4.77
N ASP A 68 0.61 -7.76 -5.61
CA ASP A 68 -0.73 -8.23 -5.96
C ASP A 68 -1.48 -8.77 -4.74
N ALA A 69 -0.77 -9.50 -3.87
CA ALA A 69 -1.37 -10.02 -2.63
C ALA A 69 -1.77 -8.89 -1.68
N ILE A 70 -0.93 -7.87 -1.56
CA ILE A 70 -1.23 -6.70 -0.73
C ILE A 70 -2.48 -5.99 -1.24
N LEU A 71 -2.54 -5.76 -2.55
CA LEU A 71 -3.68 -5.06 -3.15
C LEU A 71 -4.97 -5.86 -2.98
N ARG A 72 -4.89 -7.17 -3.20
CA ARG A 72 -6.06 -8.05 -3.04
C ARG A 72 -6.57 -8.01 -1.60
N ASP A 73 -5.67 -8.05 -0.63
CA ASP A 73 -6.03 -7.99 0.79
C ASP A 73 -6.68 -6.65 1.12
N ASP A 74 -6.12 -5.55 0.62
CA ASP A 74 -6.68 -4.21 0.86
C ASP A 74 -8.09 -4.09 0.29
N LEU A 75 -8.32 -4.61 -0.91
CA LEU A 75 -9.63 -4.56 -1.53
C LEU A 75 -10.66 -5.37 -0.76
N GLN A 76 -10.26 -6.52 -0.24
CA GLN A 76 -11.15 -7.36 0.56
C GLN A 76 -11.53 -6.67 1.87
N ARG A 77 -10.57 -6.00 2.52
CA ARG A 77 -10.84 -5.25 3.75
C ARG A 77 -11.75 -4.07 3.48
N PHE A 78 -11.55 -3.38 2.36
CA PHE A 78 -12.40 -2.27 1.97
C PHE A 78 -13.85 -2.73 1.79
N GLU A 79 -14.05 -3.86 1.11
CA GLU A 79 -15.39 -4.43 0.92
C GLU A 79 -16.07 -4.73 2.26
N ARG A 80 -15.34 -5.33 3.20
CA ARG A 80 -15.90 -5.63 4.51
C ARG A 80 -16.32 -4.37 5.24
N GLY A 81 -15.53 -3.30 5.10
CA GLY A 81 -15.85 -2.02 5.72
C GLY A 81 -17.14 -1.42 5.20
N VAL A 82 -17.45 -1.63 3.92
CA VAL A 82 -18.66 -1.10 3.31
C VAL A 82 -19.92 -1.81 3.84
N HIS A 83 -19.78 -3.04 4.30
CA HIS A 83 -20.92 -3.85 4.76
C HIS A 83 -21.18 -3.76 6.26
N THR A 84 -20.42 -3.00 7.00
CA THR A 84 -20.63 -2.84 8.45
C THR A 84 -21.54 -1.67 8.81
#